data_f3ec8260733cd7d1d50fd00b77803ebb
#
_entry.id   f3ec8260733cd7d1d50fd00b77803ebb
#
_cell.length_a   1.000
_cell.length_b   1.000
_cell.length_c   1.000
_cell.angle_alpha   90.00
_cell.angle_beta   90.00
_cell.angle_gamma   90.00
#
_symmetry.space_group_name_H-M   'P 1'
#
loop_
_entity.id
_entity.type
_entity.pdbx_description
1 polymer ?
#
loop_
_entity_poly.entity_id
_entity_poly.type
_entity_poly.pdbx_seq_one_letter_code
_entity_poly.pdbx_strand_id
1 'polypeptide(L)'
;MKKFLKKILGPLLTRLASNASAPDKKEVFKSLSRLLRSLNRAPGKRGITLNIDYKKDKFIVFSDHHKGNRDAGDDFASNEKNYLAALDYYYSNQFRYINLGDSEELWKYTPEQVISKNGTALTSEARFHFRDNYYKTFGNHDLTWKDNLEVQKWFEDIFKMPLPVWEGLLLKMMINDQPLSVFLTHGHQGDKLSDNNGFSTWLVSHIWRPIQRYLAINVNTPAKDYVLRDRHNIMMYEWSSRKQNLLLITGHTHKPVFASGLYSHHPNNKIYDQELTATGTRNKMRPSYFNSGCCCYNDDDITGIEIADGKIALIKWHWNNTASQRIILEEVLLEKLVIDL
;
A
#
# COMPACT_ATOMS: atom_id res chain seq x y z
N MET A 1 -9.43 11.80 -34.83
CA MET A 1 -8.11 12.21 -34.36
C MET A 1 -7.67 11.37 -33.12
N LYS A 2 -8.41 11.35 -32.00
CA LYS A 2 -8.09 10.58 -30.77
C LYS A 2 -7.86 9.07 -31.03
N LYS A 3 -8.76 8.38 -31.77
CA LYS A 3 -8.61 6.96 -32.12
C LYS A 3 -7.39 6.66 -32.97
N PHE A 4 -7.04 7.55 -33.89
CA PHE A 4 -5.88 7.43 -34.75
C PHE A 4 -4.58 7.61 -33.98
N LEU A 5 -4.49 8.64 -33.14
CA LEU A 5 -3.34 8.84 -32.23
C LEU A 5 -3.16 7.69 -31.26
N LYS A 6 -4.23 7.15 -30.70
CA LYS A 6 -4.18 5.96 -29.83
C LYS A 6 -3.62 4.74 -30.55
N LYS A 7 -4.00 4.54 -31.83
CA LYS A 7 -3.51 3.39 -32.63
C LYS A 7 -2.04 3.48 -32.96
N ILE A 8 -1.50 4.67 -33.22
CA ILE A 8 -0.08 4.88 -33.58
C ILE A 8 0.79 4.99 -32.33
N LEU A 9 0.42 5.84 -31.38
CA LEU A 9 1.24 6.13 -30.21
C LEU A 9 1.00 5.14 -29.05
N GLY A 10 -0.18 4.50 -29.00
CA GLY A 10 -0.55 3.58 -27.94
C GLY A 10 0.50 2.47 -27.68
N PRO A 11 0.89 1.67 -28.68
CA PRO A 11 1.86 0.59 -28.49
C PRO A 11 3.24 1.09 -28.04
N LEU A 12 3.72 2.20 -28.62
CA LEU A 12 5.00 2.81 -28.24
C LEU A 12 4.95 3.34 -26.79
N LEU A 13 3.89 4.05 -26.47
CA LEU A 13 3.67 4.62 -25.13
C LEU A 13 3.48 3.52 -24.07
N THR A 14 2.75 2.45 -24.38
CA THR A 14 2.60 1.29 -23.50
C THR A 14 3.95 0.59 -23.25
N ARG A 15 4.75 0.41 -24.30
CA ARG A 15 6.10 -0.19 -24.18
C ARG A 15 7.06 0.69 -23.37
N LEU A 16 7.04 2.00 -23.57
CA LEU A 16 7.83 2.94 -22.78
C LEU A 16 7.39 2.94 -21.32
N ALA A 17 6.10 2.91 -21.07
CA ALA A 17 5.55 2.85 -19.73
C ALA A 17 5.87 1.52 -19.01
N SER A 18 5.74 0.38 -19.69
CA SER A 18 6.08 -0.93 -19.09
C SER A 18 7.58 -1.04 -18.78
N ASN A 19 8.46 -0.52 -19.66
CA ASN A 19 9.91 -0.48 -19.41
C ASN A 19 10.27 0.49 -18.26
N ALA A 20 9.52 1.58 -18.12
CA ALA A 20 9.71 2.55 -17.04
C ALA A 20 9.11 2.08 -15.71
N SER A 21 8.11 1.20 -15.75
CA SER A 21 7.46 0.60 -14.56
C SER A 21 8.18 -0.66 -14.07
N ALA A 22 9.16 -1.19 -14.81
CA ALA A 22 9.93 -2.33 -14.35
C ALA A 22 10.84 -1.90 -13.19
N PRO A 23 10.62 -2.41 -11.97
CA PRO A 23 11.40 -2.00 -10.82
C PRO A 23 12.86 -2.45 -10.98
N ASP A 24 13.80 -1.54 -10.67
CA ASP A 24 15.22 -1.84 -10.58
C ASP A 24 15.57 -2.23 -9.14
N LYS A 25 16.06 -3.45 -8.94
CA LYS A 25 16.37 -3.99 -7.60
C LYS A 25 17.29 -3.07 -6.78
N LYS A 26 18.30 -2.45 -7.42
CA LYS A 26 19.23 -1.55 -6.72
C LYS A 26 18.54 -0.28 -6.24
N GLU A 27 17.71 0.31 -7.09
CA GLU A 27 16.97 1.52 -6.73
C GLU A 27 15.91 1.23 -5.67
N VAL A 28 15.17 0.11 -5.77
CA VAL A 28 14.23 -0.33 -4.73
C VAL A 28 14.94 -0.47 -3.38
N PHE A 29 16.06 -1.21 -3.34
CA PHE A 29 16.83 -1.44 -2.11
C PHE A 29 17.40 -0.16 -1.51
N LYS A 30 17.87 0.75 -2.37
CA LYS A 30 18.41 2.04 -1.98
C LYS A 30 17.31 2.96 -1.41
N SER A 31 16.15 3.00 -2.08
CA SER A 31 15.03 3.85 -1.68
C SER A 31 14.41 3.40 -0.37
N LEU A 32 14.12 2.10 -0.20
CA LEU A 32 13.67 1.54 1.06
C LEU A 32 14.66 1.79 2.20
N SER A 33 15.97 1.56 1.95
CA SER A 33 17.00 1.79 2.96
C SER A 33 17.16 3.27 3.33
N ARG A 34 16.97 4.17 2.37
CA ARG A 34 17.00 5.63 2.60
C ARG A 34 15.79 6.08 3.43
N LEU A 35 14.60 5.58 3.08
CA LEU A 35 13.38 5.90 3.83
C LEU A 35 13.47 5.36 5.27
N LEU A 36 13.80 4.09 5.46
CA LEU A 36 13.98 3.51 6.81
C LEU A 36 15.00 4.28 7.65
N ARG A 37 16.12 4.69 7.04
CA ARG A 37 17.13 5.53 7.72
C ARG A 37 16.56 6.89 8.11
N SER A 38 15.76 7.50 7.26
CA SER A 38 15.08 8.78 7.55
C SER A 38 14.13 8.65 8.73
N LEU A 39 13.31 7.60 8.77
CA LEU A 39 12.37 7.34 9.87
C LEU A 39 13.10 7.13 11.21
N ASN A 40 14.27 6.49 11.19
CA ASN A 40 15.05 6.28 12.40
C ASN A 40 15.80 7.52 12.89
N ARG A 41 16.31 8.37 11.97
CA ARG A 41 17.22 9.49 12.33
C ARG A 41 16.53 10.83 12.41
N ALA A 42 15.47 11.03 11.64
CA ALA A 42 14.75 12.30 11.52
C ALA A 42 13.24 12.03 11.35
N PRO A 43 12.56 11.42 12.36
CA PRO A 43 11.12 11.27 12.33
C PRO A 43 10.45 12.64 12.19
N GLY A 44 9.34 12.70 11.44
CA GLY A 44 8.65 13.95 11.09
C GLY A 44 9.08 14.55 9.75
N LYS A 45 10.17 14.08 9.10
CA LYS A 45 10.62 14.63 7.80
C LYS A 45 9.99 13.92 6.61
N ARG A 46 10.06 12.58 6.55
CA ARG A 46 9.48 11.75 5.48
C ARG A 46 8.40 10.80 6.01
N GLY A 47 8.27 10.72 7.32
CA GLY A 47 7.32 9.85 8.00
C GLY A 47 7.55 9.89 9.49
N ILE A 48 6.80 9.10 10.22
CA ILE A 48 6.81 9.07 11.68
C ILE A 48 7.28 7.74 12.23
N THR A 49 7.75 7.79 13.47
CA THR A 49 8.11 6.60 14.26
C THR A 49 7.26 6.60 15.53
N LEU A 50 6.57 5.52 15.79
CA LEU A 50 5.72 5.31 16.95
C LEU A 50 6.31 4.19 17.81
N ASN A 51 6.47 4.45 19.11
CA ASN A 51 6.72 3.39 20.08
C ASN A 51 5.37 2.84 20.55
N ILE A 52 5.19 1.53 20.44
CA ILE A 52 3.92 0.87 20.70
C ILE A 52 4.06 -0.27 21.71
N ASP A 53 2.98 -0.54 22.42
CA ASP A 53 2.81 -1.75 23.23
C ASP A 53 2.07 -2.79 22.37
N TYR A 54 2.79 -3.83 21.94
CA TYR A 54 2.26 -4.85 21.03
C TYR A 54 1.07 -5.67 21.59
N LYS A 55 0.83 -5.61 22.91
CA LYS A 55 -0.30 -6.28 23.57
C LYS A 55 -1.54 -5.37 23.68
N LYS A 56 -1.36 -4.03 23.64
CA LYS A 56 -2.44 -3.05 23.90
C LYS A 56 -2.81 -2.25 22.67
N ASP A 57 -1.80 -1.82 21.90
CA ASP A 57 -2.04 -1.00 20.72
C ASP A 57 -2.55 -1.86 19.55
N LYS A 58 -3.59 -1.35 18.89
CA LYS A 58 -4.26 -2.05 17.80
C LYS A 58 -4.20 -1.21 16.52
N PHE A 59 -3.78 -1.83 15.42
CA PHE A 59 -3.69 -1.19 14.11
C PHE A 59 -4.41 -2.01 13.06
N ILE A 60 -5.09 -1.31 12.16
CA ILE A 60 -5.55 -1.84 10.88
C ILE A 60 -4.82 -1.10 9.77
N VAL A 61 -4.30 -1.84 8.80
CA VAL A 61 -3.61 -1.32 7.62
C VAL A 61 -4.41 -1.70 6.38
N PHE A 62 -4.93 -0.70 5.68
CA PHE A 62 -5.50 -0.86 4.35
C PHE A 62 -4.70 -0.04 3.34
N SER A 63 -4.67 -0.46 2.08
CA SER A 63 -4.02 0.24 0.97
C SER A 63 -4.82 0.09 -0.32
N ASP A 64 -4.39 0.79 -1.35
CA ASP A 64 -4.84 0.57 -2.73
C ASP A 64 -6.37 0.61 -2.86
N HIS A 65 -6.97 1.69 -2.37
CA HIS A 65 -8.42 1.90 -2.50
C HIS A 65 -8.78 2.34 -3.90
N HIS A 66 -7.95 3.20 -4.53
CA HIS A 66 -8.20 3.77 -5.85
C HIS A 66 -9.56 4.44 -5.97
N LYS A 67 -9.95 5.22 -4.94
CA LYS A 67 -11.18 6.01 -4.94
C LYS A 67 -11.24 6.89 -6.17
N GLY A 68 -12.24 6.68 -7.00
CA GLY A 68 -12.40 7.36 -8.29
C GLY A 68 -13.59 8.34 -8.31
N ASN A 69 -14.23 8.47 -9.49
CA ASN A 69 -15.30 9.41 -9.76
C ASN A 69 -16.69 8.75 -9.81
N ARG A 70 -16.86 7.55 -9.23
CA ARG A 70 -18.12 6.77 -9.25
C ARG A 70 -18.61 6.43 -10.67
N ASP A 71 -17.69 6.28 -11.61
CA ASP A 71 -17.98 5.83 -12.98
C ASP A 71 -17.39 4.42 -13.21
N ALA A 72 -17.51 3.91 -14.44
CA ALA A 72 -17.00 2.59 -14.81
C ALA A 72 -15.47 2.42 -14.67
N GLY A 73 -14.73 3.49 -14.42
CA GLY A 73 -13.30 3.48 -14.17
C GLY A 73 -12.92 3.56 -12.68
N ASP A 74 -13.91 3.60 -11.80
CA ASP A 74 -13.71 3.66 -10.34
C ASP A 74 -13.64 2.23 -9.78
N ASP A 75 -12.44 1.82 -9.44
CA ASP A 75 -12.18 0.47 -8.95
C ASP A 75 -12.62 0.28 -7.47
N PHE A 76 -12.90 1.37 -6.74
CA PHE A 76 -13.32 1.35 -5.33
C PHE A 76 -14.84 1.30 -5.14
N ALA A 77 -15.62 1.79 -6.09
CA ALA A 77 -17.04 2.05 -5.89
C ALA A 77 -17.84 0.82 -5.41
N SER A 78 -17.53 -0.37 -5.90
CA SER A 78 -18.19 -1.63 -5.49
C SER A 78 -17.76 -2.07 -4.09
N ASN A 79 -16.53 -1.75 -3.69
CA ASN A 79 -15.93 -2.17 -2.41
C ASN A 79 -16.28 -1.25 -1.24
N GLU A 80 -16.81 -0.05 -1.49
CA GLU A 80 -17.08 0.95 -0.47
C GLU A 80 -17.92 0.42 0.69
N LYS A 81 -18.91 -0.41 0.40
CA LYS A 81 -19.80 -0.99 1.42
C LYS A 81 -19.01 -1.83 2.44
N ASN A 82 -18.15 -2.71 1.98
CA ASN A 82 -17.29 -3.50 2.84
C ASN A 82 -16.27 -2.63 3.58
N TYR A 83 -15.74 -1.61 2.91
CA TYR A 83 -14.80 -0.66 3.50
C TYR A 83 -15.43 0.14 4.65
N LEU A 84 -16.63 0.68 4.47
CA LEU A 84 -17.35 1.41 5.51
C LEU A 84 -17.68 0.53 6.71
N ALA A 85 -18.14 -0.69 6.47
CA ALA A 85 -18.39 -1.66 7.54
C ALA A 85 -17.10 -2.02 8.32
N ALA A 86 -15.99 -2.18 7.61
CA ALA A 86 -14.69 -2.39 8.21
C ALA A 86 -14.26 -1.19 9.08
N LEU A 87 -14.36 0.03 8.55
CA LEU A 87 -14.01 1.23 9.32
C LEU A 87 -14.87 1.37 10.58
N ASP A 88 -16.18 1.10 10.51
CA ASP A 88 -17.06 1.16 11.68
C ASP A 88 -16.67 0.12 12.75
N TYR A 89 -16.33 -1.09 12.32
CA TYR A 89 -15.82 -2.12 13.22
C TYR A 89 -14.54 -1.70 13.92
N TYR A 90 -13.53 -1.27 13.15
CA TYR A 90 -12.23 -0.89 13.71
C TYR A 90 -12.30 0.36 14.59
N TYR A 91 -13.11 1.34 14.20
CA TYR A 91 -13.36 2.52 15.02
C TYR A 91 -13.99 2.19 16.37
N SER A 92 -15.00 1.30 16.37
CA SER A 92 -15.69 0.85 17.58
C SER A 92 -14.79 0.00 18.48
N ASN A 93 -13.85 -0.75 17.90
CA ASN A 93 -12.90 -1.57 18.64
C ASN A 93 -11.57 -0.85 18.96
N GLN A 94 -11.54 0.50 18.82
CA GLN A 94 -10.42 1.38 19.19
C GLN A 94 -9.11 1.09 18.46
N PHE A 95 -9.18 0.63 17.23
CA PHE A 95 -8.00 0.51 16.37
C PHE A 95 -7.52 1.87 15.91
N ARG A 96 -6.21 1.97 15.66
CA ARG A 96 -5.58 3.02 14.86
C ARG A 96 -5.60 2.58 13.40
N TYR A 97 -5.93 3.49 12.51
CA TYR A 97 -6.03 3.21 11.09
C TYR A 97 -4.81 3.77 10.33
N ILE A 98 -4.13 2.89 9.58
CA ILE A 98 -3.06 3.24 8.67
C ILE A 98 -3.56 3.06 7.23
N ASN A 99 -3.72 4.17 6.51
CA ASN A 99 -4.00 4.20 5.08
C ASN A 99 -2.66 4.23 4.33
N LEU A 100 -2.29 3.09 3.70
CA LEU A 100 -0.94 2.85 3.21
C LEU A 100 -0.75 3.23 1.73
N GLY A 101 -1.39 4.30 1.28
CA GLY A 101 -1.20 4.88 -0.06
C GLY A 101 -2.11 4.31 -1.14
N ASP A 102 -2.07 4.94 -2.31
CA ASP A 102 -2.97 4.71 -3.44
C ASP A 102 -4.44 4.76 -3.02
N SER A 103 -4.74 5.72 -2.15
CA SER A 103 -6.07 5.93 -1.62
C SER A 103 -6.98 6.60 -2.64
N GLU A 104 -6.47 7.59 -3.35
CA GLU A 104 -7.17 8.37 -4.38
C GLU A 104 -6.57 8.12 -5.77
N GLU A 105 -7.42 7.81 -6.77
CA GLU A 105 -7.02 7.52 -8.16
C GLU A 105 -6.77 8.81 -8.95
N LEU A 106 -5.66 9.49 -8.65
CA LEU A 106 -5.32 10.77 -9.28
C LEU A 106 -4.59 10.61 -10.62
N TRP A 107 -4.36 9.39 -11.08
CA TRP A 107 -3.91 9.18 -12.45
C TRP A 107 -5.05 9.31 -13.45
N LYS A 108 -6.26 8.89 -13.07
CA LYS A 108 -7.44 8.94 -13.93
C LYS A 108 -8.27 10.22 -13.73
N TYR A 109 -8.34 10.73 -12.50
CA TYR A 109 -9.26 11.80 -12.09
C TYR A 109 -8.52 12.97 -11.43
N THR A 110 -9.21 14.13 -11.39
CA THR A 110 -8.71 15.27 -10.62
C THR A 110 -9.04 15.12 -9.13
N PRO A 111 -8.28 15.79 -8.23
CA PRO A 111 -8.62 15.82 -6.81
C PRO A 111 -10.07 16.21 -6.55
N GLU A 112 -10.58 17.25 -7.19
CA GLU A 112 -11.97 17.70 -7.06
C GLU A 112 -12.98 16.59 -7.37
N GLN A 113 -12.78 15.85 -8.47
CA GLN A 113 -13.66 14.75 -8.85
C GLN A 113 -13.67 13.65 -7.80
N VAL A 114 -12.49 13.26 -7.31
CA VAL A 114 -12.37 12.18 -6.32
C VAL A 114 -12.95 12.59 -4.97
N ILE A 115 -12.53 13.75 -4.44
CA ILE A 115 -12.93 14.20 -3.10
C ILE A 115 -14.44 14.44 -3.04
N SER A 116 -15.03 15.11 -4.05
CA SER A 116 -16.46 15.38 -4.09
C SER A 116 -17.35 14.13 -4.15
N LYS A 117 -16.84 13.03 -4.70
CA LYS A 117 -17.60 11.78 -4.87
C LYS A 117 -17.41 10.78 -3.73
N ASN A 118 -16.35 10.91 -2.93
CA ASN A 118 -16.01 9.95 -1.88
C ASN A 118 -16.18 10.51 -0.46
N GLY A 119 -17.06 11.52 -0.28
CA GLY A 119 -17.26 12.19 1.01
C GLY A 119 -17.61 11.25 2.15
N THR A 120 -18.41 10.20 1.93
CA THR A 120 -18.78 9.21 2.95
C THR A 120 -17.56 8.44 3.46
N ALA A 121 -16.74 7.91 2.56
CA ALA A 121 -15.52 7.20 2.90
C ALA A 121 -14.53 8.11 3.63
N LEU A 122 -14.30 9.32 3.11
CA LEU A 122 -13.38 10.30 3.70
C LEU A 122 -13.86 10.78 5.09
N THR A 123 -15.16 10.96 5.29
CA THR A 123 -15.72 11.30 6.60
C THR A 123 -15.54 10.16 7.60
N SER A 124 -15.68 8.91 7.15
CA SER A 124 -15.41 7.74 8.00
C SER A 124 -13.93 7.64 8.39
N GLU A 125 -13.01 7.97 7.49
CA GLU A 125 -11.57 8.08 7.78
C GLU A 125 -11.28 9.22 8.77
N ALA A 126 -11.92 10.39 8.59
CA ALA A 126 -11.74 11.55 9.45
C ALA A 126 -12.14 11.29 10.92
N ARG A 127 -13.05 10.35 11.19
CA ARG A 127 -13.39 9.93 12.55
C ARG A 127 -12.17 9.43 13.33
N PHE A 128 -11.29 8.66 12.67
CA PHE A 128 -10.03 8.21 13.28
C PHE A 128 -9.07 9.37 13.49
N HIS A 129 -9.01 10.32 12.55
CA HIS A 129 -8.16 11.49 12.66
C HIS A 129 -8.54 12.36 13.87
N PHE A 130 -9.82 12.54 14.15
CA PHE A 130 -10.32 13.29 15.31
C PHE A 130 -9.98 12.64 16.66
N ARG A 131 -9.49 11.41 16.66
CA ARG A 131 -8.98 10.68 17.83
C ARG A 131 -7.47 10.51 17.84
N ASP A 132 -6.74 11.20 16.95
CA ASP A 132 -5.29 11.03 16.75
C ASP A 132 -4.90 9.58 16.40
N ASN A 133 -5.81 8.85 15.75
CA ASN A 133 -5.67 7.42 15.42
C ASN A 133 -5.65 7.17 13.90
N TYR A 134 -5.34 8.18 13.07
CA TYR A 134 -5.26 8.08 11.62
C TYR A 134 -3.88 8.43 11.10
N TYR A 135 -3.32 7.55 10.30
CA TYR A 135 -2.03 7.76 9.65
C TYR A 135 -2.17 7.51 8.15
N LYS A 136 -1.93 8.54 7.35
CA LYS A 136 -2.03 8.45 5.88
C LYS A 136 -0.66 8.51 5.26
N THR A 137 -0.41 7.60 4.29
CA THR A 137 0.74 7.71 3.38
C THR A 137 0.25 7.98 1.96
N PHE A 138 1.15 8.45 1.11
CA PHE A 138 0.91 8.51 -0.32
C PHE A 138 1.50 7.29 -1.03
N GLY A 139 0.89 6.89 -2.13
CA GLY A 139 1.41 5.93 -3.09
C GLY A 139 1.78 6.60 -4.42
N ASN A 140 1.88 5.82 -5.49
CA ASN A 140 2.21 6.37 -6.81
C ASN A 140 1.01 6.99 -7.54
N HIS A 141 -0.21 6.53 -7.25
CA HIS A 141 -1.43 7.12 -7.85
C HIS A 141 -1.84 8.44 -7.20
N ASP A 142 -1.48 8.64 -5.95
CA ASP A 142 -1.82 9.83 -5.18
C ASP A 142 -0.60 10.63 -4.67
N LEU A 143 0.50 10.62 -5.43
CA LEU A 143 1.73 11.39 -5.17
C LEU A 143 1.50 12.91 -4.97
N THR A 144 0.38 13.43 -5.42
CA THR A 144 -0.04 14.82 -5.18
C THR A 144 -0.06 15.14 -3.69
N TRP A 145 -0.37 14.18 -2.85
CA TRP A 145 -0.43 14.33 -1.39
C TRP A 145 0.94 14.42 -0.70
N LYS A 146 2.03 14.34 -1.45
CA LYS A 146 3.37 14.71 -0.96
C LYS A 146 3.48 16.22 -0.70
N ASP A 147 2.65 17.02 -1.34
CA ASP A 147 2.57 18.46 -1.14
C ASP A 147 1.51 18.80 -0.07
N ASN A 148 1.96 19.31 1.07
CA ASN A 148 1.08 19.69 2.18
C ASN A 148 0.06 20.77 1.81
N LEU A 149 0.37 21.67 0.87
CA LEU A 149 -0.58 22.69 0.42
C LEU A 149 -1.73 22.07 -0.38
N GLU A 150 -1.43 21.07 -1.21
CA GLU A 150 -2.48 20.32 -1.92
C GLU A 150 -3.32 19.48 -0.92
N VAL A 151 -2.70 18.86 0.08
CA VAL A 151 -3.43 18.15 1.15
C VAL A 151 -4.37 19.09 1.89
N GLN A 152 -3.86 20.23 2.36
CA GLN A 152 -4.66 21.23 3.07
C GLN A 152 -5.85 21.70 2.22
N LYS A 153 -5.59 22.10 0.99
CA LYS A 153 -6.61 22.60 0.05
C LYS A 153 -7.80 21.64 -0.14
N TRP A 154 -7.52 20.33 -0.20
CA TRP A 154 -8.54 19.35 -0.56
C TRP A 154 -9.17 18.61 0.62
N PHE A 155 -8.47 18.51 1.75
CA PHE A 155 -8.94 17.73 2.90
C PHE A 155 -9.35 18.58 4.11
N GLU A 156 -9.04 19.89 4.15
CA GLU A 156 -9.33 20.75 5.30
C GLU A 156 -10.80 20.77 5.69
N ASP A 157 -11.71 20.82 4.71
CA ASP A 157 -13.15 20.83 4.96
C ASP A 157 -13.69 19.52 5.56
N ILE A 158 -13.02 18.39 5.32
CA ILE A 158 -13.44 17.07 5.80
C ILE A 158 -12.76 16.74 7.12
N PHE A 159 -11.46 16.93 7.19
CA PHE A 159 -10.65 16.53 8.35
C PHE A 159 -10.57 17.62 9.44
N LYS A 160 -10.95 18.87 9.14
CA LYS A 160 -11.02 20.02 10.08
C LYS A 160 -9.73 20.37 10.82
N MET A 161 -8.75 19.51 10.82
CA MET A 161 -7.42 19.66 11.40
C MET A 161 -6.36 19.31 10.35
N PRO A 162 -5.13 19.83 10.47
CA PRO A 162 -4.07 19.48 9.55
C PRO A 162 -3.89 17.96 9.42
N LEU A 163 -3.92 17.45 8.19
CA LEU A 163 -3.72 16.05 7.90
C LEU A 163 -2.29 15.82 7.38
N PRO A 164 -1.37 15.32 8.21
CA PRO A 164 -0.04 14.94 7.73
C PRO A 164 -0.12 13.72 6.82
N VAL A 165 0.49 13.79 5.63
CA VAL A 165 0.62 12.65 4.72
C VAL A 165 2.09 12.30 4.57
N TRP A 166 2.41 11.03 4.77
CA TRP A 166 3.77 10.54 4.92
C TRP A 166 4.18 9.62 3.76
N GLU A 167 5.47 9.38 3.64
CA GLU A 167 5.99 8.36 2.72
C GLU A 167 6.04 6.96 3.37
N GLY A 168 6.11 6.91 4.70
CA GLY A 168 6.10 5.67 5.46
C GLY A 168 6.03 5.88 6.97
N LEU A 169 5.84 4.79 7.69
CA LEU A 169 5.77 4.74 9.14
C LEU A 169 6.70 3.66 9.68
N LEU A 170 7.15 3.83 10.92
CA LEU A 170 7.92 2.84 11.66
C LEU A 170 7.28 2.61 13.04
N LEU A 171 6.73 1.43 13.27
CA LEU A 171 6.26 1.03 14.60
C LEU A 171 7.40 0.30 15.29
N LYS A 172 7.75 0.73 16.49
CA LYS A 172 8.79 0.11 17.32
C LYS A 172 8.18 -0.49 18.58
N MET A 173 8.56 -1.69 18.90
CA MET A 173 8.09 -2.40 20.09
C MET A 173 9.20 -3.27 20.69
N MET A 174 9.01 -3.62 21.96
CA MET A 174 9.84 -4.61 22.64
C MET A 174 9.01 -5.86 22.87
N ILE A 175 9.49 -7.00 22.45
CA ILE A 175 8.86 -8.32 22.62
C ILE A 175 9.82 -9.20 23.40
N ASN A 176 9.50 -9.51 24.66
CA ASN A 176 10.36 -10.34 25.53
C ASN A 176 11.83 -9.85 25.52
N ASP A 177 12.01 -8.53 25.75
CA ASP A 177 13.30 -7.82 25.75
C ASP A 177 14.06 -7.80 24.41
N GLN A 178 13.43 -8.25 23.32
CA GLN A 178 13.97 -8.14 21.97
C GLN A 178 13.26 -7.01 21.20
N PRO A 179 14.00 -6.11 20.54
CA PRO A 179 13.39 -5.07 19.73
C PRO A 179 12.82 -5.65 18.44
N LEU A 180 11.61 -5.23 18.09
CA LEU A 180 11.01 -5.48 16.80
C LEU A 180 10.56 -4.14 16.19
N SER A 181 10.77 -3.98 14.90
CA SER A 181 10.27 -2.85 14.14
C SER A 181 9.38 -3.32 13.00
N VAL A 182 8.23 -2.66 12.82
CA VAL A 182 7.39 -2.83 11.63
C VAL A 182 7.51 -1.58 10.77
N PHE A 183 8.10 -1.73 9.60
CA PHE A 183 8.25 -0.67 8.62
C PHE A 183 7.11 -0.76 7.61
N LEU A 184 6.33 0.31 7.50
CA LEU A 184 5.18 0.42 6.61
C LEU A 184 5.45 1.49 5.56
N THR A 185 5.25 1.13 4.30
CA THR A 185 5.34 2.07 3.17
C THR A 185 4.53 1.51 2.01
N HIS A 186 4.06 2.38 1.11
CA HIS A 186 3.17 1.90 0.03
C HIS A 186 3.81 0.81 -0.83
N GLY A 187 5.08 0.90 -1.16
CA GLY A 187 5.78 -0.13 -1.93
C GLY A 187 6.27 0.34 -3.31
N HIS A 188 5.91 1.52 -3.77
CA HIS A 188 6.35 2.10 -5.04
C HIS A 188 7.80 2.64 -5.03
N GLN A 189 8.47 2.54 -3.89
CA GLN A 189 9.83 3.07 -3.70
C GLN A 189 10.81 2.38 -4.65
N GLY A 190 11.54 3.20 -5.43
CA GLY A 190 12.48 2.73 -6.45
C GLY A 190 11.89 2.56 -7.85
N ASP A 191 10.59 2.80 -8.03
CA ASP A 191 10.00 2.91 -9.35
C ASP A 191 10.50 4.17 -10.07
N LYS A 192 11.03 4.00 -11.27
CA LYS A 192 11.64 5.10 -12.05
C LYS A 192 10.68 6.27 -12.32
N LEU A 193 9.38 6.00 -12.34
CA LEU A 193 8.34 7.01 -12.58
C LEU A 193 7.85 7.69 -11.29
N SER A 194 8.15 7.13 -10.13
CA SER A 194 7.55 7.54 -8.86
C SER A 194 8.56 8.03 -7.82
N ASP A 195 9.86 7.65 -7.96
CA ASP A 195 10.87 7.93 -6.94
C ASP A 195 11.80 9.09 -7.33
N ASN A 196 11.62 10.21 -6.63
CA ASN A 196 12.56 11.34 -6.36
C ASN A 196 13.45 11.94 -7.48
N ASN A 197 13.23 11.67 -8.74
CA ASN A 197 13.78 12.49 -9.80
C ASN A 197 12.79 13.60 -10.14
N GLY A 198 13.03 14.81 -9.66
CA GLY A 198 12.13 15.96 -9.90
C GLY A 198 11.79 16.15 -11.37
N PHE A 199 12.70 15.78 -12.27
CA PHE A 199 12.48 15.80 -13.72
C PHE A 199 11.52 14.67 -14.18
N SER A 200 11.68 13.44 -13.69
CA SER A 200 10.77 12.34 -14.05
C SER A 200 9.37 12.54 -13.44
N THR A 201 9.29 13.02 -12.21
CA THR A 201 8.01 13.39 -11.57
C THR A 201 7.32 14.53 -12.33
N TRP A 202 8.07 15.55 -12.76
CA TRP A 202 7.55 16.65 -13.58
C TRP A 202 7.08 16.13 -14.95
N LEU A 203 7.88 15.31 -15.62
CA LEU A 203 7.53 14.72 -16.94
C LEU A 203 6.26 13.85 -16.85
N VAL A 204 6.16 13.03 -15.81
CA VAL A 204 5.00 12.17 -15.57
C VAL A 204 3.76 13.02 -15.26
N SER A 205 3.87 13.98 -14.35
CA SER A 205 2.72 14.78 -13.95
C SER A 205 2.22 15.75 -15.02
N HIS A 206 3.13 16.39 -15.77
CA HIS A 206 2.78 17.46 -16.71
C HIS A 206 2.63 17.01 -18.16
N ILE A 207 3.27 15.92 -18.56
CA ILE A 207 3.24 15.44 -19.95
C ILE A 207 2.56 14.07 -20.04
N TRP A 208 3.00 13.10 -19.24
CA TRP A 208 2.55 11.73 -19.35
C TRP A 208 1.08 11.55 -18.89
N ARG A 209 0.73 12.04 -17.70
CA ARG A 209 -0.63 11.94 -17.17
C ARG A 209 -1.68 12.60 -18.07
N PRO A 210 -1.50 13.83 -18.57
CA PRO A 210 -2.43 14.42 -19.53
C PRO A 210 -2.59 13.61 -20.80
N ILE A 211 -1.49 13.08 -21.37
CA ILE A 211 -1.52 12.25 -22.57
C ILE A 211 -2.24 10.92 -22.30
N GLN A 212 -1.93 10.27 -21.19
CA GLN A 212 -2.56 9.02 -20.75
C GLN A 212 -4.07 9.18 -20.56
N ARG A 213 -4.50 10.24 -19.86
CA ARG A 213 -5.93 10.60 -19.73
C ARG A 213 -6.58 10.86 -21.09
N TYR A 214 -5.96 11.68 -21.92
CA TYR A 214 -6.50 12.03 -23.25
C TYR A 214 -6.65 10.81 -24.15
N LEU A 215 -5.67 9.92 -24.19
CA LEU A 215 -5.68 8.73 -25.05
C LEU A 215 -6.38 7.52 -24.42
N ALA A 216 -6.71 7.57 -23.13
CA ALA A 216 -7.23 6.45 -22.33
C ALA A 216 -6.36 5.19 -22.53
N ILE A 217 -5.05 5.32 -22.27
CA ILE A 217 -4.07 4.23 -22.37
C ILE A 217 -3.97 3.56 -21.00
N ASN A 218 -4.30 2.28 -20.94
CA ASN A 218 -4.02 1.48 -19.75
C ASN A 218 -2.54 1.10 -19.73
N VAL A 219 -1.83 1.52 -18.69
CA VAL A 219 -0.43 1.14 -18.46
C VAL A 219 -0.40 -0.17 -17.68
N ASN A 220 0.46 -1.10 -18.09
CA ASN A 220 0.75 -2.27 -17.27
C ASN A 220 1.46 -1.83 -15.99
N THR A 221 0.78 -1.94 -14.88
CA THR A 221 1.31 -1.70 -13.53
C THR A 221 1.53 -3.05 -12.84
N PRO A 222 2.33 -3.12 -11.76
CA PRO A 222 2.45 -4.35 -10.96
C PRO A 222 1.11 -4.91 -10.51
N ALA A 223 0.09 -4.09 -10.31
CA ALA A 223 -1.27 -4.51 -9.98
C ALA A 223 -1.96 -5.32 -11.10
N LYS A 224 -1.62 -5.07 -12.37
CA LYS A 224 -2.27 -5.70 -13.55
C LYS A 224 -1.44 -6.78 -14.21
N ASP A 225 -0.11 -6.77 -14.02
CA ASP A 225 0.82 -7.74 -14.61
C ASP A 225 1.36 -8.66 -13.52
N TYR A 226 0.97 -9.93 -13.56
CA TYR A 226 1.35 -10.90 -12.53
C TYR A 226 2.87 -11.15 -12.44
N VAL A 227 3.61 -11.05 -13.56
CA VAL A 227 5.07 -11.23 -13.58
C VAL A 227 5.77 -10.05 -12.89
N LEU A 228 5.36 -8.81 -13.21
CA LEU A 228 5.88 -7.62 -12.57
C LEU A 228 5.53 -7.59 -11.09
N ARG A 229 4.32 -7.98 -10.74
CA ARG A 229 3.82 -8.08 -9.36
C ARG A 229 4.63 -9.06 -8.51
N ASP A 230 4.82 -10.28 -9.03
CA ASP A 230 5.57 -11.30 -8.30
C ASP A 230 7.04 -10.90 -8.15
N ARG A 231 7.65 -10.36 -9.21
CA ARG A 231 9.01 -9.81 -9.16
C ARG A 231 9.14 -8.69 -8.13
N HIS A 232 8.14 -7.82 -8.02
CA HIS A 232 8.15 -6.75 -7.04
C HIS A 232 8.07 -7.29 -5.60
N ASN A 233 7.15 -8.22 -5.33
CA ASN A 233 7.03 -8.86 -4.02
C ASN A 233 8.30 -9.62 -3.63
N ILE A 234 8.96 -10.31 -4.59
CA ILE A 234 10.27 -10.96 -4.37
C ILE A 234 11.32 -9.92 -3.91
N MET A 235 11.40 -8.76 -4.57
CA MET A 235 12.38 -7.74 -4.19
C MET A 235 12.12 -7.18 -2.79
N MET A 236 10.85 -6.95 -2.43
CA MET A 236 10.46 -6.50 -1.09
C MET A 236 10.86 -7.52 -0.02
N TYR A 237 10.58 -8.80 -0.28
CA TYR A 237 11.00 -9.90 0.58
C TYR A 237 12.53 -9.99 0.69
N GLU A 238 13.27 -10.01 -0.41
CA GLU A 238 14.73 -10.06 -0.40
C GLU A 238 15.38 -8.88 0.34
N TRP A 239 14.75 -7.71 0.28
CA TRP A 239 15.24 -6.56 1.02
C TRP A 239 14.98 -6.71 2.52
N SER A 240 13.76 -7.10 2.91
CA SER A 240 13.37 -7.22 4.31
C SER A 240 14.07 -8.39 5.03
N SER A 241 14.23 -9.53 4.35
CA SER A 241 14.90 -10.72 4.91
C SER A 241 16.38 -10.52 5.28
N ARG A 242 17.00 -9.45 4.73
CA ARG A 242 18.38 -9.03 5.09
C ARG A 242 18.44 -8.09 6.29
N LYS A 243 17.29 -7.75 6.89
CA LYS A 243 17.21 -6.86 8.05
C LYS A 243 16.97 -7.68 9.31
N GLN A 244 17.64 -7.32 10.38
CA GLN A 244 17.41 -7.93 11.68
C GLN A 244 16.24 -7.23 12.38
N ASN A 245 15.38 -8.01 13.01
CA ASN A 245 14.27 -7.53 13.83
C ASN A 245 13.36 -6.53 13.09
N LEU A 246 13.12 -6.76 11.79
CA LEU A 246 12.31 -5.89 10.94
C LEU A 246 11.28 -6.70 10.17
N LEU A 247 10.03 -6.28 10.28
CA LEU A 247 8.94 -6.65 9.38
C LEU A 247 8.70 -5.51 8.39
N LEU A 248 8.45 -5.84 7.13
CA LEU A 248 8.03 -4.89 6.10
C LEU A 248 6.58 -5.16 5.73
N ILE A 249 5.74 -4.13 5.76
CA ILE A 249 4.37 -4.17 5.26
C ILE A 249 4.24 -3.20 4.09
N THR A 250 3.71 -3.68 2.95
CA THR A 250 3.42 -2.85 1.77
C THR A 250 2.01 -3.10 1.22
N GLY A 251 1.59 -2.30 0.26
CA GLY A 251 0.49 -2.47 -0.67
C GLY A 251 1.01 -2.60 -2.11
N HIS A 252 0.50 -1.74 -3.02
CA HIS A 252 0.98 -1.49 -4.38
C HIS A 252 0.76 -2.62 -5.38
N THR A 253 0.95 -3.87 -4.98
CA THR A 253 0.83 -5.02 -5.91
C THR A 253 -0.57 -5.61 -5.95
N HIS A 254 -1.48 -5.16 -5.10
CA HIS A 254 -2.84 -5.67 -4.92
C HIS A 254 -2.90 -7.17 -4.61
N LYS A 255 -1.79 -7.79 -4.27
CA LYS A 255 -1.72 -9.21 -3.93
C LYS A 255 -1.34 -9.37 -2.47
N PRO A 256 -2.24 -9.90 -1.63
CA PRO A 256 -1.91 -10.12 -0.24
C PRO A 256 -0.77 -11.15 -0.12
N VAL A 257 0.18 -10.86 0.76
CA VAL A 257 1.30 -11.76 1.10
C VAL A 257 1.37 -11.85 2.62
N PHE A 258 1.53 -13.06 3.11
CA PHE A 258 1.71 -13.32 4.54
C PHE A 258 2.91 -14.23 4.80
N ALA A 259 3.28 -14.40 6.07
CA ALA A 259 4.47 -15.11 6.51
C ALA A 259 4.59 -16.56 6.00
N SER A 260 3.48 -17.26 5.82
CA SER A 260 3.46 -18.62 5.26
C SER A 260 3.70 -18.68 3.76
N GLY A 261 3.53 -17.58 3.06
CA GLY A 261 3.55 -17.53 1.60
C GLY A 261 2.34 -18.20 0.91
N LEU A 262 1.38 -18.73 1.65
CA LEU A 262 0.27 -19.53 1.12
C LEU A 262 -0.78 -18.72 0.34
N TYR A 263 -0.82 -17.39 0.49
CA TYR A 263 -1.84 -16.54 -0.17
C TYR A 263 -1.49 -16.07 -1.57
N SER A 264 -0.52 -16.68 -2.21
CA SER A 264 -0.40 -16.56 -3.64
C SER A 264 -1.40 -17.52 -4.30
N HIS A 265 -2.52 -17.01 -4.81
CA HIS A 265 -3.48 -17.78 -5.62
C HIS A 265 -2.90 -18.35 -6.93
N HIS A 266 -1.60 -18.34 -7.09
CA HIS A 266 -0.93 -18.89 -8.24
C HIS A 266 -0.41 -20.29 -7.91
N PRO A 267 -0.69 -21.32 -8.77
CA PRO A 267 -0.19 -22.69 -8.57
C PRO A 267 1.35 -22.80 -8.58
N ASN A 268 2.04 -21.74 -9.02
CA ASN A 268 3.50 -21.61 -8.98
C ASN A 268 3.89 -20.50 -7.99
N ASN A 269 3.96 -20.83 -6.71
CA ASN A 269 4.36 -19.89 -5.64
C ASN A 269 5.89 -19.67 -5.63
N LYS A 270 6.39 -19.08 -6.72
CA LYS A 270 7.82 -18.94 -6.99
C LYS A 270 8.59 -17.98 -6.06
N ILE A 271 7.89 -17.17 -5.25
CA ILE A 271 8.57 -16.26 -4.31
C ILE A 271 9.43 -17.08 -3.33
N TYR A 272 8.89 -18.21 -2.89
CA TYR A 272 9.48 -19.05 -1.87
C TYR A 272 10.20 -20.29 -2.45
N ASP A 273 9.77 -20.77 -3.62
CA ASP A 273 10.41 -21.89 -4.31
C ASP A 273 11.78 -21.54 -4.90
N GLN A 274 12.04 -20.26 -5.23
CA GLN A 274 13.34 -19.85 -5.80
C GLN A 274 14.48 -19.84 -4.76
N GLU A 275 14.23 -19.63 -3.47
CA GLU A 275 15.25 -19.80 -2.44
C GLU A 275 15.56 -21.26 -2.17
N LEU A 276 14.59 -22.15 -2.35
CA LEU A 276 14.76 -23.60 -2.23
C LEU A 276 15.65 -24.20 -3.32
N THR A 277 15.65 -23.61 -4.53
CA THR A 277 16.41 -24.15 -5.68
C THR A 277 17.80 -23.56 -5.85
N ALA A 278 18.07 -22.35 -5.33
CA ALA A 278 19.35 -21.67 -5.56
C ALA A 278 20.49 -22.10 -4.60
N THR A 279 20.18 -22.67 -3.44
CA THR A 279 21.20 -22.98 -2.42
C THR A 279 21.27 -24.46 -2.02
N GLY A 280 20.37 -25.31 -2.49
CA GLY A 280 20.36 -26.74 -2.12
C GLY A 280 20.15 -27.04 -0.62
N THR A 281 20.08 -26.01 0.20
CA THR A 281 19.80 -26.08 1.63
C THR A 281 18.45 -25.42 1.90
N ARG A 282 17.56 -26.11 2.60
CA ARG A 282 16.33 -25.54 3.16
C ARG A 282 16.70 -24.52 4.24
N ASN A 283 17.14 -23.33 3.84
CA ASN A 283 17.21 -22.23 4.77
C ASN A 283 15.78 -21.87 5.18
N LYS A 284 15.51 -21.93 6.48
CA LYS A 284 14.22 -21.52 7.05
C LYS A 284 13.96 -20.08 6.59
N MET A 285 12.88 -19.87 5.88
CA MET A 285 12.52 -18.55 5.38
C MET A 285 12.21 -17.62 6.56
N ARG A 286 12.73 -16.40 6.48
CA ARG A 286 12.40 -15.35 7.46
C ARG A 286 11.04 -14.75 7.08
N PRO A 287 10.04 -14.81 7.97
CA PRO A 287 8.72 -14.25 7.70
C PRO A 287 8.72 -12.72 7.85
N SER A 288 9.52 -12.02 7.05
CA SER A 288 9.83 -10.60 7.19
C SER A 288 9.01 -9.67 6.30
N TYR A 289 8.22 -10.21 5.37
CA TYR A 289 7.46 -9.43 4.38
C TYR A 289 5.98 -9.78 4.38
N PHE A 290 5.16 -8.72 4.36
CA PHE A 290 3.70 -8.78 4.32
C PHE A 290 3.18 -7.78 3.29
N ASN A 291 2.06 -8.09 2.66
CA ASN A 291 1.35 -7.17 1.78
C ASN A 291 -0.14 -7.17 2.13
N SER A 292 -0.72 -5.99 2.28
CA SER A 292 -2.12 -5.81 2.68
C SER A 292 -3.13 -6.24 1.61
N GLY A 293 -2.68 -6.47 0.38
CA GLY A 293 -3.58 -6.64 -0.76
C GLY A 293 -4.15 -5.32 -1.22
N CYS A 294 -5.46 -5.20 -1.40
CA CYS A 294 -6.11 -3.94 -1.78
C CYS A 294 -7.56 -3.84 -1.29
N CYS A 295 -8.12 -2.64 -1.46
CA CYS A 295 -9.54 -2.33 -1.23
C CYS A 295 -10.32 -2.09 -2.55
N CYS A 296 -9.89 -2.71 -3.65
CA CYS A 296 -10.45 -2.50 -4.99
C CYS A 296 -10.53 -3.80 -5.81
N TYR A 297 -10.82 -4.95 -5.18
CA TYR A 297 -11.04 -6.21 -5.89
C TYR A 297 -12.37 -6.19 -6.65
N ASN A 298 -12.42 -6.92 -7.77
CA ASN A 298 -13.62 -7.00 -8.62
C ASN A 298 -14.76 -7.85 -8.01
N ASP A 299 -14.50 -8.55 -6.92
CA ASP A 299 -15.46 -9.39 -6.18
C ASP A 299 -16.02 -8.70 -4.93
N ASP A 300 -15.84 -7.37 -4.85
CA ASP A 300 -16.26 -6.51 -3.75
C ASP A 300 -15.54 -6.78 -2.41
N ASP A 301 -14.62 -7.75 -2.37
CA ASP A 301 -13.81 -8.05 -1.19
C ASP A 301 -12.73 -6.98 -0.98
N ILE A 302 -12.33 -6.78 0.28
CA ILE A 302 -11.16 -5.99 0.63
C ILE A 302 -10.27 -6.80 1.58
N THR A 303 -8.96 -6.58 1.50
CA THR A 303 -8.00 -7.21 2.41
C THR A 303 -7.17 -6.17 3.14
N GLY A 304 -6.63 -6.55 4.28
CA GLY A 304 -5.78 -5.69 5.10
C GLY A 304 -4.94 -6.48 6.09
N ILE A 305 -4.05 -5.78 6.79
CA ILE A 305 -3.23 -6.35 7.85
C ILE A 305 -3.66 -5.76 9.20
N GLU A 306 -4.00 -6.61 10.13
CA GLU A 306 -4.19 -6.25 11.54
C GLU A 306 -2.92 -6.50 12.35
N ILE A 307 -2.62 -5.59 13.27
CA ILE A 307 -1.65 -5.80 14.35
C ILE A 307 -2.41 -5.53 15.65
N ALA A 308 -2.73 -6.56 16.41
CA ALA A 308 -3.53 -6.43 17.63
C ALA A 308 -3.31 -7.65 18.55
N ASP A 309 -3.48 -7.43 19.84
CA ASP A 309 -3.47 -8.49 20.86
C ASP A 309 -2.25 -9.43 20.78
N GLY A 310 -1.06 -8.86 20.45
CA GLY A 310 0.19 -9.60 20.29
C GLY A 310 0.32 -10.40 18.99
N LYS A 311 -0.57 -10.18 18.03
CA LYS A 311 -0.61 -10.89 16.76
C LYS A 311 -0.49 -9.94 15.57
N ILE A 312 -0.07 -10.48 14.43
CA ILE A 312 -0.29 -9.91 13.11
C ILE A 312 -1.19 -10.87 12.33
N ALA A 313 -2.18 -10.33 11.62
CA ALA A 313 -3.14 -11.13 10.86
C ALA A 313 -3.41 -10.52 9.48
N LEU A 314 -3.54 -11.36 8.47
CA LEU A 314 -4.12 -11.01 7.19
C LEU A 314 -5.63 -11.23 7.29
N ILE A 315 -6.40 -10.20 7.02
CA ILE A 315 -7.85 -10.24 7.09
C ILE A 315 -8.49 -9.93 5.75
N LYS A 316 -9.71 -10.41 5.61
CA LYS A 316 -10.60 -10.10 4.49
C LYS A 316 -11.95 -9.65 5.01
N TRP A 317 -12.52 -8.63 4.36
CA TRP A 317 -13.94 -8.28 4.52
C TRP A 317 -14.69 -8.71 3.27
N HIS A 318 -15.74 -9.48 3.47
CA HIS A 318 -16.53 -10.11 2.43
C HIS A 318 -18.02 -9.81 2.64
N TRP A 319 -18.72 -9.51 1.54
CA TRP A 319 -20.16 -9.34 1.56
C TRP A 319 -20.87 -10.68 1.30
N ASN A 320 -21.59 -11.19 2.30
CA ASN A 320 -22.29 -12.48 2.22
C ASN A 320 -23.76 -12.38 1.77
N ASN A 321 -24.13 -11.36 0.99
CA ASN A 321 -25.48 -10.99 0.55
C ASN A 321 -26.38 -10.39 1.63
N THR A 322 -25.99 -10.37 2.90
CA THR A 322 -26.75 -9.77 4.01
C THR A 322 -25.95 -8.76 4.80
N ALA A 323 -24.70 -9.06 5.09
CA ALA A 323 -23.79 -8.22 5.87
C ALA A 323 -22.34 -8.37 5.44
N SER A 324 -21.53 -7.37 5.73
CA SER A 324 -20.07 -7.46 5.62
C SER A 324 -19.52 -8.27 6.79
N GLN A 325 -18.68 -9.24 6.50
CA GLN A 325 -18.06 -10.15 7.48
C GLN A 325 -16.56 -10.01 7.46
N ARG A 326 -15.97 -9.90 8.66
CA ARG A 326 -14.52 -9.99 8.85
C ARG A 326 -14.07 -11.44 8.93
N ILE A 327 -13.14 -11.83 8.08
CA ILE A 327 -12.57 -13.18 8.01
C ILE A 327 -11.07 -13.07 8.25
N ILE A 328 -10.53 -13.85 9.18
CA ILE A 328 -9.08 -14.01 9.34
C ILE A 328 -8.63 -15.06 8.33
N LEU A 329 -7.76 -14.66 7.40
CA LEU A 329 -7.19 -15.57 6.41
C LEU A 329 -5.98 -16.29 6.99
N GLU A 330 -5.11 -15.57 7.69
CA GLU A 330 -3.93 -16.11 8.36
C GLU A 330 -3.57 -15.21 9.55
N GLU A 331 -3.08 -15.79 10.64
CA GLU A 331 -2.56 -15.06 11.80
C GLU A 331 -1.32 -15.71 12.39
N VAL A 332 -0.45 -14.91 13.00
CA VAL A 332 0.73 -15.38 13.70
C VAL A 332 1.02 -14.50 14.92
N LEU A 333 1.52 -15.09 16.00
CA LEU A 333 2.01 -14.36 17.17
C LEU A 333 3.29 -13.59 16.82
N LEU A 334 3.36 -12.30 17.17
CA LEU A 334 4.58 -11.50 17.00
C LEU A 334 5.79 -12.09 17.75
N GLU A 335 5.53 -12.73 18.89
CA GLU A 335 6.57 -13.43 19.67
C GLU A 335 7.24 -14.57 18.87
N LYS A 336 6.48 -15.29 18.03
CA LYS A 336 7.03 -16.34 17.15
C LYS A 336 7.87 -15.73 16.02
N LEU A 337 7.43 -14.59 15.46
CA LEU A 337 8.16 -13.92 14.39
C LEU A 337 9.53 -13.42 14.86
N VAL A 338 9.63 -12.91 16.07
CA VAL A 338 10.94 -12.43 16.62
C VAL A 338 11.98 -13.55 16.73
N ILE A 339 11.54 -14.78 17.01
CA ILE A 339 12.46 -15.94 17.08
C ILE A 339 12.97 -16.32 15.68
N ASP A 340 12.18 -16.07 14.64
CA ASP A 340 12.46 -16.45 13.24
C ASP A 340 13.18 -15.32 12.45
N LEU A 341 13.29 -14.11 13.00
CA LEU A 341 13.95 -12.93 12.40
C LEU A 341 15.38 -12.75 12.86
#